data_59e720e5b81b987a2d31421f752284de
#
_entry.id   59e720e5b81b987a2d31421f752284de
#
_cell.length_a   1.000
_cell.length_b   1.000
_cell.length_c   1.000
_cell.angle_alpha   90.00
_cell.angle_beta   90.00
_cell.angle_gamma   90.00
#
_symmetry.space_group_name_H-M   'P 1'
#
loop_
_entity.id
_entity.type
_entity.pdbx_description
1 polymer ?
#
loop_
_entity_poly.entity_id
_entity_poly.type
_entity_poly.pdbx_seq_one_letter_code
_entity_poly.pdbx_strand_id
1 'polypeptide(L)'
;MAIATPTVTLDQEINPWEAQSARFDFAAKKLNLDEGLWKLLRTPAREIIVHFPVAMDDGKIEMFTGFRVQHNIARGPGKGGIRYAPDVTLDEVRALASWMTWKCAVVNIPFGGAKGGVICDPKKMSQGELERMTRRYTAEIIDFIGPEKDVPAPDMNTTNKLWPGSWTPIPCTWAIPSPALSPASP
;
A
#
# COMPACT_ATOMS: atom_id res chain seq x y z
N MET A 1 12.65 24.02 -31.47
CA MET A 1 11.82 22.81 -31.63
C MET A 1 10.83 22.76 -30.45
N ALA A 2 9.57 23.12 -30.69
CA ALA A 2 8.56 23.16 -29.63
C ALA A 2 8.20 21.73 -29.21
N ILE A 3 8.34 21.42 -27.93
CA ILE A 3 7.92 20.13 -27.34
C ILE A 3 6.40 20.20 -27.27
N ALA A 4 5.71 19.42 -28.10
CA ALA A 4 4.27 19.29 -28.06
C ALA A 4 3.90 18.63 -26.70
N THR A 5 3.18 19.37 -25.88
CA THR A 5 2.54 18.85 -24.67
C THR A 5 1.42 17.91 -25.14
N PRO A 6 1.37 16.65 -24.75
CA PRO A 6 0.26 15.78 -25.12
C PRO A 6 -1.04 16.35 -24.55
N THR A 7 -1.97 16.67 -25.43
CA THR A 7 -3.34 17.08 -25.06
C THR A 7 -4.07 15.83 -24.58
N VAL A 8 -4.19 15.66 -23.27
CA VAL A 8 -5.00 14.60 -22.66
C VAL A 8 -6.46 15.00 -22.87
N THR A 9 -7.19 14.25 -23.69
CA THR A 9 -8.66 14.36 -23.80
C THR A 9 -9.30 13.89 -22.51
N LEU A 10 -10.25 14.65 -21.97
CA LEU A 10 -10.89 14.46 -20.64
C LEU A 10 -11.64 13.13 -20.46
N ASP A 11 -11.75 12.29 -21.47
CA ASP A 11 -12.49 11.02 -21.46
C ASP A 11 -11.59 9.75 -21.41
N GLN A 12 -10.27 9.89 -21.32
CA GLN A 12 -9.41 8.73 -21.05
C GLN A 12 -9.14 8.65 -19.54
N GLU A 13 -9.68 7.63 -18.89
CA GLU A 13 -9.23 7.24 -17.55
C GLU A 13 -7.72 7.02 -17.59
N ILE A 14 -6.97 7.98 -17.07
CA ILE A 14 -5.51 7.88 -17.03
C ILE A 14 -5.16 6.76 -16.04
N ASN A 15 -4.51 5.71 -16.53
CA ASN A 15 -4.01 4.64 -15.68
C ASN A 15 -3.13 5.25 -14.57
N PRO A 16 -3.49 5.06 -13.27
CA PRO A 16 -2.79 5.69 -12.16
C PRO A 16 -1.30 5.35 -12.11
N TRP A 17 -0.95 4.12 -12.49
CA TRP A 17 0.45 3.68 -12.53
C TRP A 17 1.25 4.35 -13.63
N GLU A 18 0.68 4.48 -14.83
CA GLU A 18 1.32 5.17 -15.94
C GLU A 18 1.53 6.66 -15.63
N ALA A 19 0.52 7.32 -15.06
CA ALA A 19 0.61 8.71 -14.66
C ALA A 19 1.70 8.93 -13.59
N GLN A 20 1.79 8.04 -12.60
CA GLN A 20 2.81 8.10 -11.57
C GLN A 20 4.20 7.82 -12.14
N SER A 21 4.33 6.82 -13.01
CA SER A 21 5.59 6.48 -13.70
C SER A 21 6.11 7.65 -14.53
N ALA A 22 5.23 8.32 -15.28
CA ALA A 22 5.61 9.48 -16.08
C ALA A 22 6.13 10.65 -15.24
N ARG A 23 5.54 10.90 -14.07
CA ARG A 23 6.02 11.92 -13.11
C ARG A 23 7.41 11.57 -12.58
N PHE A 24 7.62 10.32 -12.21
CA PHE A 24 8.92 9.84 -11.77
C PHE A 24 9.97 9.94 -12.89
N ASP A 25 9.62 9.49 -14.11
CA ASP A 25 10.51 9.55 -15.29
C ASP A 25 10.95 10.99 -15.62
N PHE A 26 10.04 11.96 -15.46
CA PHE A 26 10.37 13.38 -15.61
C PHE A 26 11.39 13.85 -14.57
N ALA A 27 11.20 13.47 -13.30
CA ALA A 27 12.12 13.83 -12.21
C ALA A 27 13.48 13.15 -12.39
N ALA A 28 13.49 11.86 -12.75
CA ALA A 28 14.70 11.08 -13.00
C ALA A 28 15.57 11.70 -14.12
N LYS A 29 14.94 12.14 -15.22
CA LYS A 29 15.61 12.87 -16.31
C LYS A 29 16.23 14.18 -15.84
N LYS A 30 15.50 14.97 -15.03
CA LYS A 30 16.02 16.24 -14.49
C LYS A 30 17.22 16.05 -13.57
N LEU A 31 17.25 14.93 -12.83
CA LEU A 31 18.34 14.59 -11.91
C LEU A 31 19.50 13.88 -12.61
N ASN A 32 19.39 13.59 -13.91
CA ASN A 32 20.36 12.78 -14.65
C ASN A 32 20.68 11.45 -13.95
N LEU A 33 19.62 10.77 -13.47
CA LEU A 33 19.81 9.49 -12.78
C LEU A 33 20.42 8.45 -13.73
N ASP A 34 21.33 7.64 -13.17
CA ASP A 34 21.84 6.44 -13.83
C ASP A 34 20.69 5.52 -14.26
N GLU A 35 20.82 4.87 -15.42
CA GLU A 35 19.76 4.03 -15.98
C GLU A 35 19.39 2.86 -15.07
N GLY A 36 20.39 2.25 -14.39
CA GLY A 36 20.16 1.16 -13.45
C GLY A 36 19.36 1.61 -12.24
N LEU A 37 19.73 2.75 -11.66
CA LEU A 37 19.01 3.34 -10.53
C LEU A 37 17.60 3.80 -10.93
N TRP A 38 17.44 4.35 -12.14
CA TRP A 38 16.13 4.70 -12.67
C TRP A 38 15.20 3.49 -12.72
N LYS A 39 15.63 2.39 -13.34
CA LYS A 39 14.83 1.15 -13.44
C LYS A 39 14.49 0.60 -12.05
N LEU A 40 15.46 0.56 -11.13
CA LEU A 40 15.28 0.09 -9.77
C LEU A 40 14.24 0.91 -9.00
N LEU A 41 14.27 2.23 -9.10
CA LEU A 41 13.35 3.11 -8.40
C LEU A 41 11.96 3.20 -9.04
N ARG A 42 11.86 2.84 -10.31
CA ARG A 42 10.60 2.81 -11.06
C ARG A 42 9.80 1.55 -10.85
N THR A 43 10.46 0.43 -10.56
CA THR A 43 9.83 -0.89 -10.53
C THR A 43 9.52 -1.32 -9.11
N PRO A 44 8.27 -1.73 -8.80
CA PRO A 44 7.96 -2.34 -7.52
C PRO A 44 8.81 -3.57 -7.24
N ALA A 45 9.36 -3.66 -6.04
CA ALA A 45 10.23 -4.78 -5.64
C ALA A 45 9.45 -6.10 -5.52
N ARG A 46 8.16 -6.02 -5.12
CA ARG A 46 7.32 -7.21 -4.95
C ARG A 46 5.86 -6.86 -5.09
N GLU A 47 5.12 -7.75 -5.76
CA GLU A 47 3.67 -7.68 -5.91
C GLU A 47 3.06 -9.01 -5.51
N ILE A 48 2.04 -8.98 -4.67
CA ILE A 48 1.35 -10.16 -4.14
C ILE A 48 -0.11 -10.00 -4.49
N ILE A 49 -0.65 -10.97 -5.19
CA ILE A 49 -2.07 -11.08 -5.54
C ILE A 49 -2.58 -12.34 -4.87
N VAL A 50 -3.66 -12.20 -4.10
CA VAL A 50 -4.27 -13.31 -3.40
C VAL A 50 -5.75 -13.40 -3.71
N HIS A 51 -6.24 -14.64 -3.84
CA HIS A 51 -7.65 -14.95 -4.02
C HIS A 51 -8.09 -15.82 -2.85
N PHE A 52 -9.09 -15.39 -2.10
CA PHE A 52 -9.45 -16.07 -0.88
C PHE A 52 -10.96 -16.12 -0.66
N PRO A 53 -11.47 -17.26 -0.12
CA PRO A 53 -12.89 -17.44 0.18
C PRO A 53 -13.25 -16.81 1.53
N VAL A 54 -14.45 -16.23 1.61
CA VAL A 54 -15.05 -15.74 2.85
C VAL A 54 -16.47 -16.28 2.97
N ALA A 55 -16.82 -16.83 4.14
CA ALA A 55 -18.21 -17.20 4.46
C ALA A 55 -19.01 -15.94 4.77
N MET A 56 -20.05 -15.70 4.00
CA MET A 56 -20.99 -14.59 4.18
C MET A 56 -22.05 -14.92 5.23
N ASP A 57 -22.79 -13.91 5.67
CA ASP A 57 -23.81 -14.09 6.73
C ASP A 57 -25.02 -14.93 6.25
N ASP A 58 -25.24 -15.01 4.94
CA ASP A 58 -26.26 -15.87 4.32
C ASP A 58 -25.80 -17.34 4.14
N GLY A 59 -24.60 -17.68 4.62
CA GLY A 59 -24.01 -19.02 4.54
C GLY A 59 -23.32 -19.35 3.21
N LYS A 60 -23.33 -18.46 2.23
CA LYS A 60 -22.60 -18.64 0.97
C LYS A 60 -21.13 -18.33 1.12
N ILE A 61 -20.34 -18.86 0.21
CA ILE A 61 -18.90 -18.53 0.10
C ILE A 61 -18.72 -17.54 -1.06
N GLU A 62 -18.13 -16.39 -0.78
CA GLU A 62 -17.74 -15.40 -1.77
C GLU A 62 -16.22 -15.34 -1.91
N MET A 63 -15.75 -15.16 -3.17
CA MET A 63 -14.32 -15.08 -3.48
C MET A 63 -13.91 -13.62 -3.60
N PHE A 64 -12.90 -13.25 -2.83
CA PHE A 64 -12.31 -11.91 -2.85
C PHE A 64 -10.92 -11.92 -3.46
N THR A 65 -10.55 -10.79 -4.07
CA THR A 65 -9.20 -10.56 -4.58
C THR A 65 -8.54 -9.45 -3.77
N GLY A 66 -7.36 -9.73 -3.27
CA GLY A 66 -6.55 -8.78 -2.52
C GLY A 66 -5.17 -8.58 -3.15
N PHE A 67 -4.63 -7.37 -2.98
CA PHE A 67 -3.32 -6.94 -3.47
C PHE A 67 -2.45 -6.45 -2.32
N ARG A 68 -1.15 -6.76 -2.34
CA ARG A 68 -0.13 -6.10 -1.54
C ARG A 68 1.08 -5.82 -2.42
N VAL A 69 1.42 -4.54 -2.59
CA VAL A 69 2.58 -4.09 -3.35
C VAL A 69 3.59 -3.48 -2.40
N GLN A 70 4.82 -3.99 -2.44
CA GLN A 70 6.00 -3.43 -1.78
C GLN A 70 6.85 -2.75 -2.87
N HIS A 71 6.77 -1.42 -2.94
CA HIS A 71 7.43 -0.68 -4.00
C HIS A 71 8.94 -0.62 -3.77
N ASN A 72 9.37 -0.15 -2.61
CA ASN A 72 10.79 -0.06 -2.27
C ASN A 72 10.99 -0.15 -0.76
N ILE A 73 11.94 -0.98 -0.32
CA ILE A 73 12.27 -1.20 1.09
C ILE A 73 13.73 -0.85 1.43
N ALA A 74 14.45 -0.14 0.54
CA ALA A 74 15.86 0.21 0.76
C ALA A 74 16.08 1.13 1.96
N ARG A 75 15.06 1.91 2.35
CA ARG A 75 15.12 2.80 3.53
C ARG A 75 14.62 2.17 4.83
N GLY A 76 14.07 0.98 4.77
CA GLY A 76 13.47 0.25 5.89
C GLY A 76 12.20 -0.49 5.49
N PRO A 77 11.46 -1.05 6.48
CA PRO A 77 10.26 -1.83 6.21
C PRO A 77 9.25 -1.07 5.37
N GLY A 78 8.53 -1.78 4.51
CA GLY A 78 7.44 -1.20 3.75
C GLY A 78 6.40 -0.57 4.69
N LYS A 79 5.88 0.61 4.36
CA LYS A 79 4.83 1.28 5.15
C LYS A 79 3.71 1.73 4.22
N GLY A 80 2.47 1.36 4.53
CA GLY A 80 1.31 1.82 3.78
C GLY A 80 0.01 1.15 4.18
N GLY A 81 -1.10 1.85 3.89
CA GLY A 81 -2.44 1.43 4.24
C GLY A 81 -2.98 0.28 3.38
N ILE A 82 -4.08 -0.30 3.82
CA ILE A 82 -4.89 -1.25 3.05
C ILE A 82 -6.23 -0.59 2.79
N ARG A 83 -6.63 -0.53 1.52
CA ARG A 83 -7.87 0.11 1.04
C ARG A 83 -8.91 -0.95 0.70
N TYR A 84 -10.17 -0.69 1.06
CA TYR A 84 -11.32 -1.49 0.67
C TYR A 84 -12.24 -0.67 -0.22
N ALA A 85 -12.35 -1.05 -1.49
CA ALA A 85 -13.25 -0.41 -2.44
C ALA A 85 -13.54 -1.35 -3.62
N PRO A 86 -14.69 -1.19 -4.30
CA PRO A 86 -15.07 -2.05 -5.42
C PRO A 86 -14.23 -1.80 -6.69
N ASP A 87 -13.64 -0.62 -6.80
CA ASP A 87 -12.85 -0.13 -7.93
C ASP A 87 -11.34 -0.25 -7.74
N VAL A 88 -10.88 -0.92 -6.69
CA VAL A 88 -9.45 -1.16 -6.46
C VAL A 88 -8.85 -1.96 -7.60
N THR A 89 -7.78 -1.42 -8.18
CA THR A 89 -6.98 -2.09 -9.21
C THR A 89 -5.53 -2.28 -8.76
N LEU A 90 -4.84 -3.24 -9.36
CA LEU A 90 -3.41 -3.44 -9.09
C LEU A 90 -2.58 -2.20 -9.45
N ASP A 91 -2.92 -1.51 -10.52
CA ASP A 91 -2.21 -0.31 -10.97
C ASP A 91 -2.42 0.86 -10.00
N GLU A 92 -3.61 1.00 -9.42
CA GLU A 92 -3.83 1.96 -8.34
C GLU A 92 -2.97 1.63 -7.11
N VAL A 93 -2.93 0.35 -6.71
CA VAL A 93 -2.13 -0.08 -5.57
C VAL A 93 -0.62 0.12 -5.82
N ARG A 94 -0.12 -0.12 -7.04
CA ARG A 94 1.25 0.20 -7.46
C ARG A 94 1.58 1.68 -7.32
N ALA A 95 0.71 2.54 -7.87
CA ALA A 95 0.87 3.98 -7.80
C ALA A 95 0.94 4.49 -6.35
N LEU A 96 0.01 4.03 -5.52
CA LEU A 96 -0.06 4.41 -4.11
C LEU A 96 1.13 3.87 -3.30
N ALA A 97 1.63 2.68 -3.60
CA ALA A 97 2.84 2.12 -2.96
C ALA A 97 4.08 2.96 -3.30
N SER A 98 4.22 3.41 -4.56
CA SER A 98 5.31 4.29 -4.96
C SER A 98 5.22 5.66 -4.27
N TRP A 99 4.02 6.23 -4.14
CA TRP A 99 3.81 7.46 -3.38
C TRP A 99 4.23 7.33 -1.91
N MET A 100 3.99 6.17 -1.29
CA MET A 100 4.45 5.92 0.08
C MET A 100 5.97 5.93 0.18
N THR A 101 6.68 5.36 -0.82
CA THR A 101 8.16 5.43 -0.88
C THR A 101 8.63 6.88 -0.86
N TRP A 102 8.07 7.72 -1.73
CA TRP A 102 8.47 9.12 -1.84
C TRP A 102 8.07 9.93 -0.60
N LYS A 103 6.89 9.71 -0.05
CA LYS A 103 6.44 10.36 1.18
C LYS A 103 7.38 10.07 2.35
N CYS A 104 7.74 8.80 2.56
CA CYS A 104 8.67 8.42 3.62
C CYS A 104 10.07 9.04 3.41
N ALA A 105 10.53 9.11 2.16
CA ALA A 105 11.81 9.71 1.82
C ALA A 105 11.84 11.23 2.08
N VAL A 106 10.80 11.95 1.68
CA VAL A 106 10.70 13.42 1.86
C VAL A 106 10.69 13.83 3.33
N VAL A 107 9.96 13.09 4.17
CA VAL A 107 9.93 13.37 5.63
C VAL A 107 11.06 12.70 6.39
N ASN A 108 11.97 12.03 5.68
CA ASN A 108 13.19 11.38 6.20
C ASN A 108 12.95 10.36 7.33
N ILE A 109 11.89 9.55 7.23
CA ILE A 109 11.65 8.46 8.16
C ILE A 109 12.23 7.14 7.62
N PRO A 110 12.64 6.19 8.51
CA PRO A 110 13.29 4.94 8.13
C PRO A 110 12.27 3.88 7.68
N PHE A 111 11.45 4.22 6.70
CA PHE A 111 10.45 3.33 6.10
C PHE A 111 10.53 3.36 4.57
N GLY A 112 10.22 2.22 3.98
CA GLY A 112 9.96 2.08 2.57
C GLY A 112 8.48 2.38 2.23
N GLY A 113 8.08 2.07 1.01
CA GLY A 113 6.72 2.25 0.54
C GLY A 113 6.04 0.94 0.20
N ALA A 114 4.86 0.75 0.78
CA ALA A 114 3.97 -0.35 0.46
C ALA A 114 2.52 0.12 0.40
N LYS A 115 1.66 -0.67 -0.22
CA LYS A 115 0.22 -0.45 -0.28
C LYS A 115 -0.52 -1.77 -0.43
N GLY A 116 -1.71 -1.85 0.16
CA GLY A 116 -2.63 -2.97 -0.04
C GLY A 116 -4.00 -2.50 -0.49
N GLY A 117 -4.77 -3.45 -1.00
CA GLY A 117 -6.17 -3.22 -1.34
C GLY A 117 -6.92 -4.53 -1.48
N VAL A 118 -8.22 -4.52 -1.20
CA VAL A 118 -9.12 -5.64 -1.46
C VAL A 118 -10.31 -5.12 -2.26
N ILE A 119 -10.63 -5.83 -3.33
CA ILE A 119 -11.80 -5.52 -4.15
C ILE A 119 -13.04 -5.99 -3.39
N CYS A 120 -13.78 -5.06 -2.82
CA CYS A 120 -15.04 -5.33 -2.11
C CYS A 120 -15.88 -4.06 -2.02
N ASP A 121 -17.18 -4.20 -1.73
CA ASP A 121 -18.04 -3.06 -1.40
C ASP A 121 -18.37 -3.06 0.11
N PRO A 122 -17.60 -2.32 0.92
CA PRO A 122 -17.78 -2.32 2.38
C PRO A 122 -19.15 -1.81 2.84
N LYS A 123 -19.86 -1.07 1.98
CA LYS A 123 -21.19 -0.54 2.30
C LYS A 123 -22.28 -1.61 2.22
N LYS A 124 -22.02 -2.70 1.48
CA LYS A 124 -22.94 -3.85 1.32
C LYS A 124 -22.60 -5.00 2.25
N MET A 125 -21.48 -4.92 2.99
CA MET A 125 -21.01 -5.97 3.87
C MET A 125 -21.34 -5.64 5.33
N SER A 126 -21.69 -6.67 6.09
CA SER A 126 -21.81 -6.54 7.54
C SER A 126 -20.45 -6.36 8.22
N GLN A 127 -20.46 -5.89 9.47
CA GLN A 127 -19.24 -5.78 10.26
C GLN A 127 -18.55 -7.14 10.44
N GLY A 128 -19.33 -8.21 10.62
CA GLY A 128 -18.80 -9.58 10.76
C GLY A 128 -18.16 -10.10 9.48
N GLU A 129 -18.76 -9.81 8.33
CA GLU A 129 -18.22 -10.16 7.01
C GLU A 129 -16.89 -9.43 6.74
N LEU A 130 -16.83 -8.11 7.02
CA LEU A 130 -15.63 -7.31 6.90
C LEU A 130 -14.50 -7.83 7.80
N GLU A 131 -14.84 -8.25 9.03
CA GLU A 131 -13.84 -8.83 9.93
C GLU A 131 -13.31 -10.16 9.41
N ARG A 132 -14.19 -11.08 8.95
CA ARG A 132 -13.77 -12.36 8.36
C ARG A 132 -12.91 -12.16 7.13
N MET A 133 -13.30 -11.24 6.23
CA MET A 133 -12.55 -10.89 5.05
C MET A 133 -11.15 -10.35 5.41
N THR A 134 -11.09 -9.41 6.36
CA THR A 134 -9.82 -8.82 6.82
C THR A 134 -8.88 -9.87 7.41
N ARG A 135 -9.42 -10.76 8.25
CA ARG A 135 -8.65 -11.87 8.85
C ARG A 135 -8.10 -12.81 7.77
N ARG A 136 -8.93 -13.17 6.80
CA ARG A 136 -8.53 -14.07 5.73
C ARG A 136 -7.47 -13.43 4.83
N TYR A 137 -7.70 -12.19 4.38
CA TYR A 137 -6.69 -11.45 3.63
C TYR A 137 -5.36 -11.34 4.36
N THR A 138 -5.39 -11.02 5.66
CA THR A 138 -4.16 -10.92 6.47
C THR A 138 -3.43 -12.26 6.55
N ALA A 139 -4.15 -13.37 6.70
CA ALA A 139 -3.57 -14.70 6.72
C ALA A 139 -2.85 -15.05 5.41
N GLU A 140 -3.39 -14.62 4.25
CA GLU A 140 -2.77 -14.87 2.94
C GLU A 140 -1.47 -14.08 2.71
N ILE A 141 -1.31 -12.92 3.36
CA ILE A 141 -0.12 -12.08 3.20
C ILE A 141 0.83 -12.12 4.41
N ILE A 142 0.57 -12.97 5.42
CA ILE A 142 1.27 -12.96 6.72
C ILE A 142 2.79 -13.14 6.58
N ASP A 143 3.24 -13.95 5.64
CA ASP A 143 4.66 -14.21 5.40
C ASP A 143 5.43 -12.99 4.88
N PHE A 144 4.72 -12.03 4.33
CA PHE A 144 5.27 -10.84 3.68
C PHE A 144 5.17 -9.59 4.55
N ILE A 145 4.33 -9.58 5.58
CA ILE A 145 4.15 -8.46 6.51
C ILE A 145 4.86 -8.72 7.83
N GLY A 146 5.17 -7.65 8.53
CA GLY A 146 5.85 -7.72 9.83
C GLY A 146 6.63 -6.45 10.13
N PRO A 147 7.07 -6.27 11.38
CA PRO A 147 7.71 -5.03 11.83
C PRO A 147 8.99 -4.68 11.06
N GLU A 148 9.71 -5.69 10.58
CA GLU A 148 10.97 -5.51 9.84
C GLU A 148 10.83 -5.72 8.33
N LYS A 149 9.63 -6.09 7.86
CA LYS A 149 9.37 -6.38 6.45
C LYS A 149 8.45 -5.34 5.82
N ASP A 150 7.24 -5.23 6.37
CA ASP A 150 6.18 -4.39 5.85
C ASP A 150 5.12 -4.16 6.92
N VAL A 151 4.85 -2.91 7.24
CA VAL A 151 3.93 -2.50 8.31
C VAL A 151 2.64 -1.93 7.72
N PRO A 152 1.55 -2.72 7.67
CA PRO A 152 0.25 -2.23 7.25
C PRO A 152 -0.30 -1.11 8.14
N ALA A 153 -1.20 -0.31 7.58
CA ALA A 153 -1.92 0.73 8.30
C ALA A 153 -3.38 0.78 7.81
N PRO A 154 -4.31 1.37 8.58
CA PRO A 154 -5.62 1.70 8.07
C PRO A 154 -5.56 2.70 6.91
N ASP A 155 -6.54 2.60 6.00
CA ASP A 155 -6.76 3.52 4.88
C ASP A 155 -8.28 3.64 4.61
N MET A 156 -8.68 3.99 3.39
CA MET A 156 -10.09 4.14 3.03
C MET A 156 -10.90 2.89 3.37
N ASN A 157 -11.99 3.09 4.09
CA ASN A 157 -12.92 2.05 4.55
C ASN A 157 -12.31 0.96 5.45
N THR A 158 -11.10 1.17 5.96
CA THR A 158 -10.48 0.32 6.98
C THR A 158 -10.28 1.13 8.25
N THR A 159 -10.78 0.63 9.37
CA THR A 159 -10.66 1.28 10.67
C THR A 159 -9.85 0.40 11.62
N ASN A 160 -9.32 1.01 12.71
CA ASN A 160 -8.66 0.26 13.77
C ASN A 160 -9.58 -0.80 14.41
N LYS A 161 -10.90 -0.68 14.27
CA LYS A 161 -11.88 -1.66 14.75
C LYS A 161 -11.91 -2.95 13.94
N LEU A 162 -11.55 -2.88 12.64
CA LEU A 162 -11.42 -4.06 11.78
C LEU A 162 -10.12 -4.83 12.05
N TRP A 163 -9.20 -4.22 12.79
CA TRP A 163 -7.96 -4.83 13.27
C TRP A 163 -8.04 -5.04 14.77
N PRO A 164 -8.82 -6.04 15.27
CA PRO A 164 -8.98 -6.23 16.70
C PRO A 164 -7.65 -6.59 17.35
N GLY A 165 -7.33 -5.89 18.45
CA GLY A 165 -6.08 -6.04 19.20
C GLY A 165 -5.81 -7.44 19.77
N SER A 166 -6.79 -8.35 19.75
CA SER A 166 -6.63 -9.74 20.13
C SER A 166 -6.15 -10.65 19.00
N TRP A 167 -6.05 -10.14 17.76
CA TRP A 167 -5.69 -10.91 16.58
C TRP A 167 -4.41 -10.43 15.92
N THR A 168 -3.69 -9.58 16.59
CA THR A 168 -2.41 -9.08 16.11
C THR A 168 -1.28 -10.04 16.46
N PRO A 169 -0.80 -10.83 15.48
CA PRO A 169 0.63 -11.12 15.50
C PRO A 169 1.45 -9.81 15.32
N ILE A 170 0.78 -8.71 14.92
CA ILE A 170 1.38 -7.39 14.77
C ILE A 170 0.53 -6.40 15.59
N PRO A 171 0.89 -6.08 16.83
CA PRO A 171 0.22 -5.04 17.59
C PRO A 171 0.25 -3.72 16.81
N CYS A 172 -0.88 -3.02 16.69
CA CYS A 172 -0.91 -1.64 16.17
C CYS A 172 -0.03 -0.67 17.00
N THR A 173 0.50 -1.11 18.12
CA THR A 173 1.50 -0.43 18.98
C THR A 173 2.90 -0.38 18.40
N TRP A 174 3.14 -0.94 17.21
CA TRP A 174 4.36 -0.64 16.44
C TRP A 174 4.30 0.76 15.77
N ALA A 175 3.42 1.62 16.28
CA ALA A 175 3.63 3.06 16.15
C ALA A 175 5.01 3.35 16.75
N ILE A 176 5.88 3.89 15.91
CA ILE A 176 7.20 4.49 16.16
C ILE A 176 7.53 4.55 17.66
N PRO A 177 8.59 3.91 18.14
CA PRO A 177 9.10 4.25 19.45
C PRO A 177 9.31 5.77 19.44
N SER A 178 8.59 6.48 20.28
CA SER A 178 8.92 7.88 20.51
C SER A 178 10.41 7.93 20.77
N PRO A 179 11.21 8.78 20.09
CA PRO A 179 12.59 8.94 20.48
C PRO A 179 12.56 9.29 21.97
N ALA A 180 13.12 8.41 22.78
CA ALA A 180 13.26 8.66 24.20
C ALA A 180 14.04 9.97 24.30
N LEU A 181 13.37 11.03 24.73
CA LEU A 181 14.01 12.24 25.19
C LEU A 181 14.89 11.77 26.35
N SER A 182 16.17 11.59 26.08
CA SER A 182 17.15 11.43 27.14
C SER A 182 16.99 12.59 28.09
N PRO A 183 16.73 12.37 29.39
CA PRO A 183 16.77 13.45 30.35
C PRO A 183 18.19 14.03 30.30
N ALA A 184 18.28 15.34 30.07
CA ALA A 184 19.54 16.08 30.22
C ALA A 184 20.06 15.77 31.63
N SER A 185 21.22 15.19 31.74
CA SER A 185 21.94 15.04 32.99
C SER A 185 22.34 16.41 33.51
N PRO A 186 22.35 16.64 34.82
CA PRO A 186 22.62 17.92 35.46
C PRO A 186 24.05 18.45 35.23
#